data_56da1f6700f8dbd0469320068348a291
#
_entry.id   56da1f6700f8dbd0469320068348a291
#
_cell.length_a   1.000
_cell.length_b   1.000
_cell.length_c   1.000
_cell.angle_alpha   90.00
_cell.angle_beta   90.00
_cell.angle_gamma   90.00
#
_symmetry.space_group_name_H-M   'P 1'
#
loop_
_entity.id
_entity.type
_entity.pdbx_description
1 polymer ?
#
loop_
_entity_poly.entity_id
_entity_poly.type
_entity_poly.pdbx_seq_one_letter_code
_entity_poly.pdbx_strand_id
1 'polypeptide(L)'
;MGVALMEHRTLQRLLLACWLAILARIFLIVGLITTPVAMISYEIWELLYVLSLGIFLLVMGAYTGLAFVLRCPNCGRRVLIESKEPKHSGAQKADHLDYWGTVVWSVVRHQAFSCMHCGMIYRPR
;
A
#
# COMPACT_ATOMS: atom_id res chain seq x y z
N MET A 1 -14.68 -5.29 20.42
CA MET A 1 -14.07 -5.30 19.08
C MET A 1 -14.68 -6.45 18.29
N GLY A 2 -15.26 -6.16 17.11
CA GLY A 2 -15.85 -7.20 16.25
C GLY A 2 -14.78 -7.79 15.34
N VAL A 3 -14.84 -9.09 15.10
CA VAL A 3 -14.04 -9.78 14.07
C VAL A 3 -14.98 -10.16 12.95
N ALA A 4 -14.67 -9.74 11.73
CA ALA A 4 -15.42 -10.05 10.53
C ALA A 4 -14.60 -10.93 9.59
N LEU A 5 -15.26 -11.85 8.91
CA LEU A 5 -14.65 -12.67 7.86
C LEU A 5 -14.69 -11.90 6.53
N MET A 6 -13.59 -11.89 5.81
CA MET A 6 -13.46 -11.19 4.53
C MET A 6 -13.57 -12.17 3.37
N GLU A 7 -14.29 -11.76 2.33
CA GLU A 7 -14.40 -12.54 1.11
C GLU A 7 -13.02 -12.69 0.44
N HIS A 8 -12.73 -13.88 -0.06
CA HIS A 8 -11.43 -14.24 -0.67
C HIS A 8 -11.00 -13.27 -1.80
N ARG A 9 -11.95 -12.85 -2.66
CA ARG A 9 -11.66 -11.90 -3.75
C ARG A 9 -11.21 -10.53 -3.23
N THR A 10 -11.82 -10.07 -2.14
CA THR A 10 -11.46 -8.77 -1.52
C THR A 10 -10.07 -8.85 -0.88
N LEU A 11 -9.75 -9.98 -0.25
CA LEU A 11 -8.43 -10.23 0.32
C LEU A 11 -7.35 -10.24 -0.76
N GLN A 12 -7.59 -10.93 -1.88
CA GLN A 12 -6.63 -10.96 -3.01
C GLN A 12 -6.35 -9.56 -3.57
N ARG A 13 -7.40 -8.76 -3.77
CA ARG A 13 -7.23 -7.36 -4.25
C ARG A 13 -6.47 -6.51 -3.25
N LEU A 14 -6.72 -6.70 -1.96
CA LEU A 14 -6.01 -5.98 -0.91
C LEU A 14 -4.54 -6.40 -0.84
N LEU A 15 -4.23 -7.70 -0.92
CA LEU A 15 -2.86 -8.21 -0.99
C LEU A 15 -2.12 -7.65 -2.22
N LEU A 16 -2.76 -7.67 -3.38
CA LEU A 16 -2.18 -7.10 -4.61
C LEU A 16 -1.86 -5.62 -4.43
N ALA A 17 -2.78 -4.83 -3.89
CA ALA A 17 -2.55 -3.41 -3.63
C ALA A 17 -1.39 -3.18 -2.65
N CYS A 18 -1.28 -4.00 -1.59
CA CYS A 18 -0.17 -3.91 -0.62
C CYS A 18 1.19 -4.25 -1.27
N TRP A 19 1.24 -5.28 -2.11
CA TRP A 19 2.45 -5.62 -2.85
C TRP A 19 2.85 -4.53 -3.85
N LEU A 20 1.89 -3.95 -4.56
CA LEU A 20 2.14 -2.81 -5.46
C LEU A 20 2.70 -1.60 -4.69
N ALA A 21 2.20 -1.33 -3.48
CA ALA A 21 2.72 -0.26 -2.63
C ALA A 21 4.18 -0.50 -2.22
N ILE A 22 4.52 -1.75 -1.85
CA ILE A 22 5.91 -2.13 -1.50
C ILE A 22 6.81 -1.99 -2.72
N LEU A 23 6.39 -2.52 -3.88
CA LEU A 23 7.15 -2.42 -5.12
C LEU A 23 7.39 -0.95 -5.52
N ALA A 24 6.36 -0.10 -5.45
CA ALA A 24 6.51 1.32 -5.73
C ALA A 24 7.55 2.00 -4.82
N ARG A 25 7.59 1.66 -3.53
CA ARG A 25 8.61 2.17 -2.61
C ARG A 25 10.02 1.69 -2.96
N ILE A 26 10.16 0.41 -3.33
CA ILE A 26 11.46 -0.15 -3.76
C ILE A 26 11.95 0.59 -5.01
N PHE A 27 11.09 0.76 -6.03
CA PHE A 27 11.45 1.47 -7.25
C PHE A 27 11.81 2.94 -6.99
N LEU A 28 11.11 3.60 -6.09
CA LEU A 28 11.43 4.98 -5.69
C LEU A 28 12.82 5.07 -5.04
N ILE A 29 13.15 4.16 -4.12
CA ILE A 29 14.45 4.12 -3.45
C ILE A 29 15.57 3.82 -4.47
N VAL A 30 15.38 2.81 -5.33
CA VAL A 30 16.33 2.46 -6.38
C VAL A 30 16.51 3.64 -7.33
N GLY A 31 15.43 4.30 -7.77
CA GLY A 31 15.50 5.48 -8.61
C GLY A 31 16.29 6.62 -7.98
N LEU A 32 16.07 6.91 -6.70
CA LEU A 32 16.83 7.94 -5.96
C LEU A 32 18.33 7.63 -5.86
N ILE A 33 18.69 6.36 -5.70
CA ILE A 33 20.10 5.94 -5.62
C ILE A 33 20.77 5.98 -7.00
N THR A 34 20.04 5.58 -8.06
CA THR A 34 20.62 5.47 -9.42
C THR A 34 20.67 6.80 -10.15
N THR A 35 19.85 7.80 -9.78
CA THR A 35 19.83 9.12 -10.43
C THR A 35 21.21 9.79 -10.48
N PRO A 36 21.99 9.91 -9.39
CA PRO A 36 23.32 10.52 -9.44
C PRO A 36 24.31 9.73 -10.31
N VAL A 37 24.19 8.40 -10.40
CA VAL A 37 25.04 7.56 -11.24
C VAL A 37 24.69 7.76 -12.72
N ALA A 38 23.42 7.90 -13.05
CA ALA A 38 22.95 8.16 -14.42
C ALA A 38 23.44 9.51 -14.97
N MET A 39 23.69 10.49 -14.14
CA MET A 39 24.25 11.79 -14.57
C MET A 39 25.70 11.73 -15.02
N ILE A 40 26.41 10.65 -14.70
CA ILE A 40 27.86 10.53 -15.00
C ILE A 40 28.13 9.69 -16.26
N SER A 41 27.23 8.79 -16.67
CA SER A 41 27.44 7.84 -17.79
C SER A 41 26.25 7.83 -18.76
N TYR A 42 26.47 8.34 -19.98
CA TYR A 42 25.46 8.95 -20.84
C TYR A 42 24.52 8.04 -21.65
N GLU A 43 24.76 6.81 -21.99
CA GLU A 43 23.89 6.15 -23.00
C GLU A 43 22.97 5.05 -22.44
N ILE A 44 23.50 4.11 -21.68
CA ILE A 44 22.72 2.96 -21.19
C ILE A 44 21.85 3.34 -19.98
N TRP A 45 22.32 4.27 -19.16
CA TRP A 45 21.63 4.69 -17.94
C TRP A 45 20.40 5.54 -18.21
N GLU A 46 20.37 6.32 -19.27
CA GLU A 46 19.15 7.07 -19.68
C GLU A 46 18.00 6.11 -19.99
N LEU A 47 18.25 5.07 -20.79
CA LEU A 47 17.22 4.09 -21.12
C LEU A 47 16.71 3.36 -19.90
N LEU A 48 17.60 2.90 -19.01
CA LEU A 48 17.22 2.23 -17.76
C LEU A 48 16.43 3.16 -16.83
N TYR A 49 16.81 4.43 -16.77
CA TYR A 49 16.10 5.43 -15.96
C TYR A 49 14.68 5.67 -16.51
N VAL A 50 14.52 5.88 -17.81
CA VAL A 50 13.20 6.07 -18.44
C VAL A 50 12.31 4.84 -18.25
N LEU A 51 12.86 3.62 -18.43
CA LEU A 51 12.12 2.39 -18.20
C LEU A 51 11.69 2.23 -16.73
N SER A 52 12.59 2.51 -15.79
CA SER A 52 12.27 2.41 -14.35
C SER A 52 11.20 3.41 -13.94
N LEU A 53 11.27 4.65 -14.46
CA LEU A 53 10.25 5.67 -14.23
C LEU A 53 8.90 5.27 -14.82
N GLY A 54 8.88 4.71 -16.02
CA GLY A 54 7.67 4.20 -16.66
C GLY A 54 7.01 3.09 -15.84
N ILE A 55 7.79 2.11 -15.39
CA ILE A 55 7.30 1.02 -14.53
C ILE A 55 6.78 1.59 -13.20
N PHE A 56 7.51 2.51 -12.59
CA PHE A 56 7.08 3.17 -11.35
C PHE A 56 5.72 3.86 -11.51
N LEU A 57 5.53 4.62 -12.57
CA LEU A 57 4.26 5.32 -12.84
C LEU A 57 3.10 4.32 -13.06
N LEU A 58 3.33 3.23 -13.77
CA LEU A 58 2.34 2.17 -13.97
C LEU A 58 1.96 1.50 -12.64
N VAL A 59 2.94 1.14 -11.81
CA VAL A 59 2.72 0.52 -10.49
C VAL A 59 1.96 1.48 -9.57
N MET A 60 2.34 2.75 -9.54
CA MET A 60 1.65 3.79 -8.75
C MET A 60 0.23 4.03 -9.23
N GLY A 61 0.00 4.05 -10.55
CA GLY A 61 -1.33 4.17 -11.13
C GLY A 61 -2.24 2.98 -10.74
N ALA A 62 -1.72 1.77 -10.88
CA ALA A 62 -2.44 0.56 -10.48
C ALA A 62 -2.74 0.52 -8.97
N TYR A 63 -1.76 0.86 -8.13
CA TYR A 63 -1.95 0.98 -6.69
C TYR A 63 -3.03 2.02 -6.34
N THR A 64 -2.94 3.21 -6.93
CA THR A 64 -3.89 4.30 -6.67
C THR A 64 -5.30 3.86 -7.07
N GLY A 65 -5.48 3.26 -8.24
CA GLY A 65 -6.77 2.74 -8.69
C GLY A 65 -7.36 1.73 -7.70
N LEU A 66 -6.57 0.75 -7.25
CA LEU A 66 -7.01 -0.23 -6.26
C LEU A 66 -7.31 0.41 -4.89
N ALA A 67 -6.48 1.35 -4.44
CA ALA A 67 -6.69 2.04 -3.17
C ALA A 67 -7.99 2.87 -3.16
N PHE A 68 -8.40 3.42 -4.30
CA PHE A 68 -9.68 4.13 -4.43
C PHE A 68 -10.89 3.20 -4.40
N VAL A 69 -10.77 1.99 -4.93
CA VAL A 69 -11.87 0.99 -4.99
C VAL A 69 -12.03 0.25 -3.67
N LEU A 70 -10.91 -0.03 -2.97
CA LEU A 70 -10.92 -0.82 -1.73
C LEU A 70 -11.50 -0.02 -0.57
N ARG A 71 -12.72 -0.39 -0.18
CA ARG A 71 -13.45 0.22 0.93
C ARG A 71 -13.68 -0.79 2.06
N CYS A 72 -13.73 -0.31 3.28
CA CYS A 72 -14.12 -1.11 4.43
C CYS A 72 -15.60 -1.51 4.32
N PRO A 73 -15.94 -2.81 4.41
CA PRO A 73 -17.34 -3.25 4.30
C PRO A 73 -18.24 -2.70 5.41
N ASN A 74 -17.68 -2.40 6.59
CA ASN A 74 -18.45 -1.93 7.73
C ASN A 74 -18.69 -0.41 7.70
N CYS A 75 -17.66 0.40 7.43
CA CYS A 75 -17.79 1.87 7.50
C CYS A 75 -17.75 2.56 6.11
N GLY A 76 -17.57 1.82 5.02
CA GLY A 76 -17.52 2.35 3.66
C GLY A 76 -16.30 3.21 3.32
N ARG A 77 -15.42 3.49 4.29
CA ARG A 77 -14.23 4.32 4.10
C ARG A 77 -13.11 3.56 3.40
N ARG A 78 -12.21 4.30 2.74
CA ARG A 78 -11.05 3.73 2.04
C ARG A 78 -10.03 3.18 3.03
N VAL A 79 -9.61 1.95 2.84
CA VAL A 79 -8.72 1.23 3.77
C VAL A 79 -7.26 1.64 3.58
N LEU A 80 -6.85 1.88 2.34
CA LEU A 80 -5.46 2.15 1.96
C LEU A 80 -5.14 3.64 1.76
N ILE A 81 -6.07 4.54 2.10
CA ILE A 81 -5.84 5.99 2.01
C ILE A 81 -6.02 6.57 3.40
N GLU A 82 -4.97 7.19 3.90
CA GLU A 82 -5.02 7.89 5.17
C GLU A 82 -5.74 9.22 5.01
N SER A 83 -6.89 9.36 5.65
CA SER A 83 -7.63 10.62 5.72
C SER A 83 -7.24 11.42 6.97
N LYS A 84 -7.46 12.74 6.94
CA LYS A 84 -7.26 13.63 8.11
C LYS A 84 -8.30 13.42 9.22
N GLU A 85 -9.29 12.58 8.97
CA GLU A 85 -10.36 12.31 9.94
C GLU A 85 -9.86 11.56 11.17
N PRO A 86 -10.54 11.73 12.31
CA PRO A 86 -10.17 11.06 13.55
C PRO A 86 -10.15 9.53 13.35
N LYS A 87 -9.08 8.89 13.82
CA LYS A 87 -8.92 7.44 13.78
C LYS A 87 -9.67 6.83 14.98
N HIS A 88 -10.13 5.60 14.82
CA HIS A 88 -10.74 4.88 15.93
C HIS A 88 -9.70 4.61 17.03
N SER A 89 -10.10 4.74 18.31
CA SER A 89 -9.20 4.52 19.46
C SER A 89 -8.58 3.12 19.51
N GLY A 90 -9.26 2.13 18.93
CA GLY A 90 -8.76 0.75 18.77
C GLY A 90 -7.98 0.49 17.48
N ALA A 91 -7.69 1.52 16.67
CA ALA A 91 -6.87 1.36 15.48
C ALA A 91 -5.43 1.06 15.89
N GLN A 92 -4.91 -0.09 15.46
CA GLN A 92 -3.53 -0.47 15.73
C GLN A 92 -2.58 0.41 14.93
N LYS A 93 -1.57 0.95 15.61
CA LYS A 93 -0.44 1.64 15.00
C LYS A 93 0.83 0.97 15.51
N ALA A 94 1.67 0.49 14.60
CA ALA A 94 3.00 -0.01 14.97
C ALA A 94 3.94 1.17 15.26
N ASP A 95 4.83 1.01 16.24
CA ASP A 95 5.69 2.10 16.75
C ASP A 95 6.52 2.83 15.70
N HIS A 96 6.84 2.15 14.59
CA HIS A 96 7.68 2.68 13.52
C HIS A 96 6.96 2.93 12.20
N LEU A 97 5.61 2.73 12.16
CA LEU A 97 4.82 2.85 10.93
C LEU A 97 3.64 3.78 11.15
N ASP A 98 3.26 4.50 10.09
CA ASP A 98 1.97 5.20 10.04
C ASP A 98 0.81 4.20 10.05
N TYR A 99 -0.41 4.67 10.28
CA TYR A 99 -1.60 3.80 10.25
C TYR A 99 -1.73 3.03 8.95
N TRP A 100 -1.49 3.70 7.84
CA TRP A 100 -1.46 3.07 6.51
C TRP A 100 -0.37 2.00 6.39
N GLY A 101 0.85 2.29 6.81
CA GLY A 101 1.96 1.35 6.81
C GLY A 101 1.68 0.13 7.69
N THR A 102 1.03 0.33 8.83
CA THR A 102 0.61 -0.75 9.73
C THR A 102 -0.43 -1.66 9.06
N VAL A 103 -1.41 -1.10 8.33
CA VAL A 103 -2.38 -1.89 7.56
C VAL A 103 -1.68 -2.72 6.49
N VAL A 104 -0.80 -2.11 5.68
CA VAL A 104 -0.03 -2.81 4.64
C VAL A 104 0.78 -3.96 5.23
N TRP A 105 1.51 -3.69 6.32
CA TRP A 105 2.32 -4.71 7.00
C TRP A 105 1.48 -5.87 7.55
N SER A 106 0.36 -5.56 8.21
CA SER A 106 -0.53 -6.57 8.77
C SER A 106 -1.17 -7.45 7.69
N VAL A 107 -1.55 -6.86 6.56
CA VAL A 107 -2.12 -7.60 5.42
C VAL A 107 -1.10 -8.55 4.83
N VAL A 108 0.12 -8.08 4.58
CA VAL A 108 1.17 -8.89 3.95
C VAL A 108 1.64 -10.01 4.87
N ARG A 109 1.80 -9.72 6.17
CA ARG A 109 2.36 -10.70 7.12
C ARG A 109 1.33 -11.65 7.71
N HIS A 110 0.14 -11.15 8.02
CA HIS A 110 -0.88 -11.90 8.76
C HIS A 110 -2.16 -12.16 7.95
N GLN A 111 -2.24 -11.66 6.71
CA GLN A 111 -3.46 -11.69 5.88
C GLN A 111 -4.70 -11.13 6.60
N ALA A 112 -4.47 -10.30 7.59
CA ALA A 112 -5.49 -9.70 8.43
C ALA A 112 -5.18 -8.22 8.64
N PHE A 113 -6.20 -7.39 8.82
CA PHE A 113 -6.00 -5.98 9.14
C PHE A 113 -7.09 -5.44 10.05
N SER A 114 -6.77 -4.39 10.78
CA SER A 114 -7.74 -3.57 11.51
C SER A 114 -8.03 -2.29 10.73
N CYS A 115 -9.31 -2.01 10.52
CA CYS A 115 -9.69 -0.77 9.85
C CYS A 115 -9.35 0.43 10.74
N MET A 116 -8.54 1.38 10.23
CA MET A 116 -8.14 2.56 10.97
C MET A 116 -9.29 3.50 11.35
N HIS A 117 -10.45 3.38 10.68
CA HIS A 117 -11.60 4.26 10.90
C HIS A 117 -12.66 3.70 11.85
N CYS A 118 -12.90 2.38 11.84
CA CYS A 118 -13.93 1.77 12.68
C CYS A 118 -13.41 0.70 13.66
N GLY A 119 -12.12 0.38 13.63
CA GLY A 119 -11.49 -0.58 14.53
C GLY A 119 -11.88 -2.06 14.29
N MET A 120 -12.70 -2.36 13.28
CA MET A 120 -13.07 -3.74 12.95
C MET A 120 -11.87 -4.51 12.44
N ILE A 121 -11.70 -5.73 12.95
CA ILE A 121 -10.62 -6.65 12.53
C ILE A 121 -11.17 -7.59 11.46
N TYR A 122 -10.49 -7.66 10.34
CA TYR A 122 -10.81 -8.53 9.20
C TYR A 122 -9.79 -9.65 9.09
N ARG A 123 -10.28 -10.89 8.99
CA ARG A 123 -9.45 -12.10 8.79
C ARG A 123 -9.92 -12.85 7.55
N PRO A 124 -9.05 -13.62 6.89
CA PRO A 124 -9.46 -14.51 5.80
C PRO A 124 -10.44 -15.56 6.35
N ARG A 125 -11.33 -15.97 5.47
CA ARG A 125 -12.28 -17.05 5.73
C ARG A 125 -11.60 -18.39 5.59
#